data_f07e4c1d67c8d70d5d78649a9e44d17e
#
_entry.id   f07e4c1d67c8d70d5d78649a9e44d17e
#
_cell.length_a   1.000
_cell.length_b   1.000
_cell.length_c   1.000
_cell.angle_alpha   90.00
_cell.angle_beta   90.00
_cell.angle_gamma   90.00
#
_symmetry.space_group_name_H-M   'P 1'
#
loop_
_entity.id
_entity.type
_entity.pdbx_description
1 polymer ?
#
loop_
_entity_poly.entity_id
_entity_poly.type
_entity_poly.pdbx_seq_one_letter_code
_entity_poly.pdbx_strand_id
1 'polypeptide(L)'
;GIEPFLLFNYQYAAIKSLINKDINAMLLPIRLEEMPKLSIFDSVFSMGVLYHQKSHMEHLLQLKETMAPGAELILETLVVEGPNGYSLIPDGRYAQMRNVHCLPSVETLKSWLTDAKFENIKVIDISKTSSEEQRRTEWIGDNAASLEDFLDPSDSSLTKEGHPAPTRAIIICNN
;
A
#
# COMPACT_ATOMS: atom_id res chain seq x y z
N GLY A 1 -14.84 -2.97 -0.10
CA GLY A 1 -13.65 -2.11 0.05
C GLY A 1 -13.97 -0.82 0.76
N ILE A 2 -12.93 -0.16 1.26
CA ILE A 2 -13.00 1.18 1.86
C ILE A 2 -12.02 2.09 1.13
N GLU A 3 -12.41 3.35 0.91
CA GLU A 3 -11.62 4.37 0.26
C GLU A 3 -12.11 5.76 0.68
N PRO A 4 -11.37 6.49 1.52
CA PRO A 4 -11.84 7.78 2.05
C PRO A 4 -11.86 8.90 1.01
N PHE A 5 -11.13 8.75 -0.11
CA PHE A 5 -11.03 9.79 -1.12
C PHE A 5 -12.22 9.73 -2.10
N LEU A 6 -13.10 10.72 -2.03
CA LEU A 6 -14.37 10.73 -2.77
C LEU A 6 -14.22 10.58 -4.30
N LEU A 7 -13.13 11.09 -4.87
CA LEU A 7 -12.91 10.95 -6.32
C LEU A 7 -12.89 9.48 -6.75
N PHE A 8 -12.20 8.62 -6.01
CA PHE A 8 -12.14 7.18 -6.32
C PHE A 8 -13.50 6.50 -6.10
N ASN A 9 -14.30 6.97 -5.14
CA ASN A 9 -15.66 6.49 -4.97
C ASN A 9 -16.56 6.85 -6.17
N TYR A 10 -16.44 8.06 -6.73
CA TYR A 10 -17.16 8.44 -7.95
C TYR A 10 -16.70 7.64 -9.17
N GLN A 11 -15.38 7.43 -9.32
CA GLN A 11 -14.84 6.60 -10.40
C GLN A 11 -15.35 5.16 -10.29
N TYR A 12 -15.34 4.58 -9.08
CA TYR A 12 -15.91 3.25 -8.83
C TYR A 12 -17.39 3.18 -9.22
N ALA A 13 -18.21 4.14 -8.78
CA ALA A 13 -19.62 4.18 -9.08
C ALA A 13 -19.88 4.32 -10.59
N ALA A 14 -19.11 5.15 -11.29
CA ALA A 14 -19.20 5.32 -12.74
C ALA A 14 -18.86 4.00 -13.46
N ILE A 15 -17.74 3.35 -13.13
CA ILE A 15 -17.34 2.09 -13.73
C ILE A 15 -18.39 1.01 -13.43
N LYS A 16 -18.86 0.91 -12.19
CA LYS A 16 -19.90 -0.06 -11.80
C LYS A 16 -21.18 0.11 -12.61
N SER A 17 -21.58 1.36 -12.92
CA SER A 17 -22.77 1.64 -13.74
C SER A 17 -22.63 1.21 -15.21
N LEU A 18 -21.40 1.11 -15.73
CA LEU A 18 -21.12 0.70 -17.11
C LEU A 18 -20.99 -0.83 -17.27
N ILE A 19 -20.83 -1.54 -16.16
CA ILE A 19 -20.69 -3.00 -16.18
C ILE A 19 -22.09 -3.63 -16.18
N ASN A 20 -22.45 -4.29 -17.27
CA ASN A 20 -23.74 -4.99 -17.46
C ASN A 20 -23.82 -6.31 -16.67
N LYS A 21 -23.34 -6.33 -15.43
CA LYS A 21 -23.39 -7.49 -14.53
C LYS A 21 -23.67 -7.01 -13.12
N ASP A 22 -24.47 -7.77 -12.40
CA ASP A 22 -24.61 -7.57 -10.96
C ASP A 22 -23.31 -8.01 -10.28
N ILE A 23 -22.49 -7.01 -9.88
CA ILE A 23 -21.24 -7.25 -9.17
C ILE A 23 -21.53 -7.04 -7.70
N ASN A 24 -21.42 -8.12 -6.93
CA ASN A 24 -21.47 -8.06 -5.46
C ASN A 24 -20.18 -7.42 -4.90
N ALA A 25 -20.01 -6.14 -5.17
CA ALA A 25 -18.91 -5.34 -4.67
C ALA A 25 -19.43 -4.01 -4.12
N MET A 26 -18.89 -3.59 -3.00
CA MET A 26 -19.23 -2.34 -2.32
C MET A 26 -17.95 -1.57 -2.01
N LEU A 27 -17.98 -0.26 -2.22
CA LEU A 27 -16.94 0.67 -1.80
C LEU A 27 -17.57 1.69 -0.85
N LEU A 28 -17.00 1.84 0.34
CA LEU A 28 -17.45 2.77 1.36
C LEU A 28 -16.48 3.96 1.43
N PRO A 29 -16.98 5.22 1.47
CA PRO A 29 -16.17 6.43 1.55
C PRO A 29 -15.75 6.71 3.01
N ILE A 30 -15.09 5.75 3.65
CA ILE A 30 -14.67 5.82 5.05
C ILE A 30 -13.21 5.45 5.19
N ARG A 31 -12.61 5.86 6.30
CA ARG A 31 -11.26 5.45 6.71
C ARG A 31 -11.32 4.13 7.48
N LEU A 32 -10.17 3.45 7.59
CA LEU A 32 -10.09 2.21 8.35
C LEU A 32 -10.44 2.43 9.84
N GLU A 33 -10.02 3.57 10.40
CA GLU A 33 -10.30 3.95 11.80
C GLU A 33 -11.81 4.14 12.10
N GLU A 34 -12.61 4.37 11.06
CA GLU A 34 -14.06 4.52 11.15
C GLU A 34 -14.79 3.17 11.01
N MET A 35 -14.07 2.11 10.66
CA MET A 35 -14.64 0.76 10.57
C MET A 35 -14.92 0.20 11.97
N PRO A 36 -16.08 -0.40 12.19
CA PRO A 36 -16.31 -1.17 13.41
C PRO A 36 -15.44 -2.44 13.41
N LYS A 37 -15.20 -2.99 14.59
CA LYS A 37 -14.54 -4.30 14.77
C LYS A 37 -15.48 -5.41 14.30
N LEU A 38 -15.32 -5.84 13.07
CA LEU A 38 -16.27 -6.77 12.45
C LEU A 38 -15.89 -8.24 12.66
N SER A 39 -14.60 -8.57 12.56
CA SER A 39 -14.06 -9.95 12.66
C SER A 39 -14.76 -10.93 11.72
N ILE A 40 -15.05 -10.52 10.47
CA ILE A 40 -15.86 -11.31 9.53
C ILE A 40 -15.19 -11.58 8.18
N PHE A 41 -14.10 -10.88 7.85
CA PHE A 41 -13.49 -11.02 6.53
C PHE A 41 -12.49 -12.18 6.53
N ASP A 42 -12.66 -13.11 5.58
CA ASP A 42 -11.76 -14.26 5.39
C ASP A 42 -10.46 -13.86 4.69
N SER A 43 -10.50 -12.80 3.88
CA SER A 43 -9.32 -12.23 3.21
C SER A 43 -9.39 -10.72 3.25
N VAL A 44 -8.28 -10.09 3.65
CA VAL A 44 -8.14 -8.63 3.70
C VAL A 44 -6.95 -8.22 2.84
N PHE A 45 -7.16 -7.24 1.97
CA PHE A 45 -6.13 -6.65 1.13
C PHE A 45 -5.80 -5.24 1.63
N SER A 46 -4.53 -4.98 1.93
CA SER A 46 -4.00 -3.65 2.22
C SER A 46 -2.85 -3.38 1.25
N MET A 47 -3.15 -2.70 0.16
CA MET A 47 -2.21 -2.52 -0.95
C MET A 47 -1.92 -1.03 -1.17
N GLY A 48 -0.65 -0.64 -1.05
CA GLY A 48 -0.21 0.74 -1.22
C GLY A 48 -0.63 1.69 -0.08
N VAL A 49 -0.90 1.19 1.12
CA VAL A 49 -1.50 2.00 2.20
C VAL A 49 -0.56 2.18 3.39
N LEU A 50 0.19 1.14 3.79
CA LEU A 50 0.94 1.13 5.06
C LEU A 50 1.97 2.28 5.16
N TYR A 51 2.70 2.57 4.10
CA TYR A 51 3.71 3.64 4.09
C TYR A 51 3.12 5.06 4.21
N HIS A 52 1.81 5.20 4.02
CA HIS A 52 1.06 6.43 4.25
C HIS A 52 0.55 6.58 5.69
N GLN A 53 0.70 5.55 6.51
CA GLN A 53 0.22 5.57 7.88
C GLN A 53 1.28 6.16 8.83
N LYS A 54 0.87 7.08 9.68
CA LYS A 54 1.74 7.63 10.73
C LYS A 54 2.07 6.60 11.80
N SER A 55 1.09 5.74 12.12
CA SER A 55 1.22 4.62 13.03
C SER A 55 1.00 3.31 12.29
N HIS A 56 2.09 2.68 11.82
CA HIS A 56 2.03 1.38 11.14
C HIS A 56 1.46 0.28 12.04
N MET A 57 1.79 0.29 13.32
CA MET A 57 1.28 -0.71 14.26
C MET A 57 -0.23 -0.59 14.47
N GLU A 58 -0.73 0.63 14.64
CA GLU A 58 -2.16 0.87 14.80
C GLU A 58 -2.94 0.42 13.56
N HIS A 59 -2.43 0.74 12.37
CA HIS A 59 -3.02 0.30 11.10
C HIS A 59 -3.09 -1.24 10.99
N LEU A 60 -2.00 -1.94 11.33
CA LEU A 60 -1.97 -3.41 11.30
C LEU A 60 -2.97 -4.03 12.29
N LEU A 61 -3.08 -3.46 13.50
CA LEU A 61 -4.06 -3.92 14.49
C LEU A 61 -5.51 -3.65 14.04
N GLN A 62 -5.78 -2.51 13.41
CA GLN A 62 -7.10 -2.20 12.86
C GLN A 62 -7.49 -3.15 11.72
N LEU A 63 -6.55 -3.48 10.80
CA LEU A 63 -6.79 -4.51 9.79
C LEU A 63 -7.18 -5.83 10.45
N LYS A 64 -6.41 -6.26 11.46
CA LYS A 64 -6.66 -7.49 12.20
C LYS A 64 -8.06 -7.54 12.83
N GLU A 65 -8.54 -6.42 13.38
CA GLU A 65 -9.87 -6.31 13.98
C GLU A 65 -11.04 -6.53 12.98
N THR A 66 -10.78 -6.39 11.69
CA THR A 66 -11.77 -6.67 10.64
C THR A 66 -11.79 -8.14 10.21
N MET A 67 -10.71 -8.88 10.48
CA MET A 67 -10.46 -10.23 9.99
C MET A 67 -11.12 -11.29 10.87
N ALA A 68 -11.68 -12.31 10.27
CA ALA A 68 -12.12 -13.52 10.97
C ALA A 68 -10.91 -14.29 11.54
N PRO A 69 -11.10 -15.13 12.56
CA PRO A 69 -10.04 -16.02 13.04
C PRO A 69 -9.49 -16.90 11.92
N GLY A 70 -8.17 -16.94 11.75
CA GLY A 70 -7.50 -17.69 10.70
C GLY A 70 -7.55 -17.06 9.30
N ALA A 71 -8.17 -15.90 9.16
CA ALA A 71 -8.25 -15.15 7.89
C ALA A 71 -6.86 -14.73 7.39
N GLU A 72 -6.78 -14.45 6.09
CA GLU A 72 -5.54 -14.09 5.40
C GLU A 72 -5.46 -12.58 5.16
N LEU A 73 -4.32 -11.97 5.50
CA LEU A 73 -3.95 -10.62 5.10
C LEU A 73 -3.00 -10.69 3.92
N ILE A 74 -3.33 -10.00 2.84
CA ILE A 74 -2.46 -9.73 1.71
C ILE A 74 -2.01 -8.27 1.82
N LEU A 75 -0.76 -8.06 2.20
CA LEU A 75 -0.18 -6.74 2.42
C LEU A 75 0.84 -6.42 1.33
N GLU A 76 0.62 -5.33 0.60
CA GLU A 76 1.61 -4.74 -0.30
C GLU A 76 2.01 -3.36 0.23
N THR A 77 3.31 -3.11 0.31
CA THR A 77 3.85 -1.82 0.75
C THR A 77 5.22 -1.53 0.14
N LEU A 78 5.60 -0.26 0.13
CA LEU A 78 6.96 0.14 -0.18
C LEU A 78 7.92 -0.30 0.92
N VAL A 79 9.09 -0.78 0.50
CA VAL A 79 10.17 -1.24 1.38
C VAL A 79 11.52 -0.69 0.93
N VAL A 80 12.50 -0.75 1.82
CA VAL A 80 13.91 -0.41 1.55
C VAL A 80 14.83 -1.54 1.95
N GLU A 81 16.03 -1.59 1.39
CA GLU A 81 17.07 -2.50 1.84
C GLU A 81 17.56 -2.11 3.23
N GLY A 82 17.79 -3.09 4.08
CA GLY A 82 18.32 -2.86 5.43
C GLY A 82 18.09 -4.03 6.38
N PRO A 83 18.77 -4.01 7.54
CA PRO A 83 18.56 -5.02 8.58
C PRO A 83 17.22 -4.86 9.29
N ASN A 84 16.89 -5.83 10.14
CA ASN A 84 15.76 -5.69 11.06
C ASN A 84 15.95 -4.46 11.97
N GLY A 85 14.87 -3.72 12.21
CA GLY A 85 14.84 -2.45 12.94
C GLY A 85 15.16 -1.24 12.08
N TYR A 86 15.55 -1.40 10.82
CA TYR A 86 15.78 -0.30 9.91
C TYR A 86 14.51 0.11 9.17
N SER A 87 14.29 1.42 9.11
CA SER A 87 13.25 2.04 8.27
C SER A 87 13.73 3.39 7.76
N LEU A 88 13.44 3.68 6.51
CA LEU A 88 13.65 5.01 5.93
C LEU A 88 12.46 5.90 6.29
N ILE A 89 12.75 7.02 6.95
CA ILE A 89 11.79 8.09 7.22
C ILE A 89 12.21 9.26 6.33
N PRO A 90 11.48 9.54 5.23
CA PRO A 90 11.86 10.62 4.32
C PRO A 90 11.75 11.98 5.01
N ASP A 91 12.77 12.83 4.84
CA ASP A 91 12.68 14.24 5.20
C ASP A 91 12.00 14.98 4.04
N GLY A 92 10.69 15.15 4.12
CA GLY A 92 9.87 15.79 3.10
C GLY A 92 9.15 14.83 2.17
N ARG A 93 9.58 14.72 0.92
CA ARG A 93 8.91 13.90 -0.10
C ARG A 93 9.69 12.60 -0.36
N TYR A 94 8.96 11.59 -0.78
CA TYR A 94 9.51 10.37 -1.37
C TYR A 94 8.86 10.13 -2.72
N ALA A 95 9.63 10.07 -3.78
CA ALA A 95 9.12 9.95 -5.15
C ALA A 95 7.98 10.98 -5.42
N GLN A 96 8.21 12.22 -5.03
CA GLN A 96 7.29 13.37 -5.07
C GLN A 96 6.02 13.24 -4.21
N MET A 97 5.76 12.12 -3.58
CA MET A 97 4.67 11.94 -2.61
C MET A 97 4.96 12.68 -1.30
N ARG A 98 3.96 13.39 -0.78
CA ARG A 98 4.09 14.20 0.45
C ARG A 98 3.74 13.45 1.73
N ASN A 99 3.08 12.35 1.60
CA ASN A 99 2.45 11.59 2.70
C ASN A 99 3.08 10.21 2.88
N VAL A 100 4.35 10.05 2.57
CA VAL A 100 5.11 8.84 2.90
C VAL A 100 5.78 9.07 4.26
N HIS A 101 5.39 8.27 5.25
CA HIS A 101 5.84 8.46 6.62
C HIS A 101 6.96 7.50 7.01
N CYS A 102 6.95 6.28 6.48
CA CYS A 102 7.94 5.27 6.85
C CYS A 102 7.99 4.15 5.80
N LEU A 103 9.19 3.79 5.37
CA LEU A 103 9.46 2.63 4.51
C LEU A 103 10.33 1.64 5.28
N PRO A 104 9.77 0.54 5.78
CA PRO A 104 10.54 -0.45 6.55
C PRO A 104 11.45 -1.28 5.64
N SER A 105 12.50 -1.88 6.21
CA SER A 105 13.10 -3.04 5.58
C SER A 105 12.13 -4.23 5.64
N VAL A 106 12.32 -5.23 4.76
CA VAL A 106 11.46 -6.43 4.75
C VAL A 106 11.50 -7.14 6.10
N GLU A 107 12.66 -7.23 6.75
CA GLU A 107 12.79 -7.86 8.07
C GLU A 107 12.11 -7.03 9.17
N THR A 108 12.15 -5.71 9.09
CA THR A 108 11.41 -4.83 9.99
C THR A 108 9.90 -5.01 9.81
N LEU A 109 9.42 -5.09 8.56
CA LEU A 109 8.01 -5.32 8.25
C LEU A 109 7.51 -6.66 8.83
N LYS A 110 8.32 -7.73 8.70
CA LYS A 110 8.02 -9.04 9.33
C LYS A 110 7.93 -8.93 10.86
N SER A 111 8.84 -8.18 11.48
CA SER A 111 8.78 -7.94 12.92
C SER A 111 7.51 -7.20 13.33
N TRP A 112 7.10 -6.18 12.60
CA TRP A 112 5.85 -5.46 12.87
C TRP A 112 4.61 -6.36 12.78
N LEU A 113 4.58 -7.22 11.77
CA LEU A 113 3.49 -8.21 11.63
C LEU A 113 3.49 -9.21 12.81
N THR A 114 4.66 -9.67 13.22
CA THR A 114 4.80 -10.55 14.41
C THR A 114 4.34 -9.85 15.69
N ASP A 115 4.72 -8.59 15.89
CA ASP A 115 4.31 -7.80 17.05
C ASP A 115 2.80 -7.54 17.05
N ALA A 116 2.19 -7.35 15.88
CA ALA A 116 0.74 -7.27 15.69
C ALA A 116 0.05 -8.65 15.81
N LYS A 117 0.80 -9.73 16.13
CA LYS A 117 0.27 -11.09 16.33
C LYS A 117 -0.31 -11.73 15.07
N PHE A 118 0.22 -11.40 13.92
CA PHE A 118 0.00 -12.18 12.70
C PHE A 118 0.91 -13.41 12.69
N GLU A 119 0.41 -14.49 12.09
CA GLU A 119 1.08 -15.78 11.98
C GLU A 119 1.36 -16.15 10.53
N ASN A 120 2.18 -17.17 10.28
CA ASN A 120 2.48 -17.70 8.95
C ASN A 120 2.97 -16.64 7.95
N ILE A 121 3.77 -15.69 8.40
CA ILE A 121 4.26 -14.56 7.62
C ILE A 121 5.16 -15.04 6.48
N LYS A 122 4.74 -14.83 5.24
CA LYS A 122 5.46 -15.24 4.02
C LYS A 122 5.65 -14.03 3.09
N VAL A 123 6.90 -13.77 2.72
CA VAL A 123 7.21 -12.84 1.64
C VAL A 123 6.95 -13.55 0.32
N ILE A 124 6.04 -13.01 -0.48
CA ILE A 124 5.63 -13.58 -1.77
C ILE A 124 6.45 -13.00 -2.90
N ASP A 125 6.68 -11.69 -2.85
CA ASP A 125 7.43 -10.97 -3.87
C ASP A 125 8.14 -9.74 -3.30
N ILE A 126 9.28 -9.40 -3.89
CA ILE A 126 9.99 -8.14 -3.71
C ILE A 126 10.38 -7.66 -5.09
N SER A 127 9.76 -6.60 -5.57
CA SER A 127 9.97 -6.08 -6.91
C SER A 127 10.21 -4.56 -6.92
N LYS A 128 11.13 -4.12 -7.78
CA LYS A 128 11.27 -2.69 -8.08
C LYS A 128 10.13 -2.27 -8.96
N THR A 129 9.53 -1.11 -8.65
CA THR A 129 8.54 -0.51 -9.54
C THR A 129 9.18 -0.21 -10.89
N SER A 130 8.55 -0.66 -11.95
CA SER A 130 9.06 -0.51 -13.32
C SER A 130 8.24 0.52 -14.11
N SER A 131 8.85 1.07 -15.17
CA SER A 131 8.16 1.94 -16.12
C SER A 131 7.08 1.22 -16.94
N GLU A 132 7.10 -0.12 -16.97
CA GLU A 132 6.02 -0.91 -17.58
C GLU A 132 4.76 -0.90 -16.73
N GLU A 133 4.89 -0.88 -15.40
CA GLU A 133 3.77 -0.80 -14.46
C GLU A 133 3.22 0.63 -14.35
N GLN A 134 4.09 1.63 -14.30
CA GLN A 134 3.73 3.05 -14.17
C GLN A 134 4.18 3.84 -15.39
N ARG A 135 3.79 3.37 -16.57
CA ARG A 135 4.12 4.00 -17.84
C ARG A 135 3.30 5.25 -18.09
N ARG A 136 3.88 6.18 -18.83
CA ARG A 136 3.14 7.27 -19.46
C ARG A 136 2.29 6.72 -20.61
N THR A 137 1.00 7.01 -20.62
CA THR A 137 0.09 6.66 -21.69
C THR A 137 -0.52 7.92 -22.32
N GLU A 138 -1.08 7.82 -23.51
CA GLU A 138 -1.80 8.93 -24.17
C GLU A 138 -2.99 9.47 -23.36
N TRP A 139 -3.51 8.67 -22.43
CA TRP A 139 -4.62 9.04 -21.54
C TRP A 139 -4.17 9.82 -20.31
N ILE A 140 -2.88 9.85 -20.02
CA ILE A 140 -2.31 10.64 -18.93
C ILE A 140 -2.20 12.08 -19.41
N GLY A 141 -3.01 12.96 -18.84
CA GLY A 141 -2.93 14.40 -19.15
C GLY A 141 -1.59 15.02 -18.73
N ASP A 142 -1.27 16.18 -19.25
CA ASP A 142 0.00 16.89 -19.05
C ASP A 142 0.37 17.13 -17.57
N ASN A 143 -0.59 17.08 -16.67
CA ASN A 143 -0.41 17.29 -15.24
C ASN A 143 -0.21 15.99 -14.44
N ALA A 144 -0.25 14.84 -15.08
CA ALA A 144 -0.02 13.56 -14.41
C ALA A 144 1.41 13.07 -14.66
N ALA A 145 2.02 12.52 -13.62
CA ALA A 145 3.39 12.04 -13.63
C ALA A 145 3.44 10.51 -13.72
N SER A 146 4.43 10.00 -14.45
CA SER A 146 4.80 8.58 -14.52
C SER A 146 5.99 8.30 -13.62
N LEU A 147 6.40 7.03 -13.48
CA LEU A 147 7.56 6.66 -12.66
C LEU A 147 8.82 7.45 -13.04
N GLU A 148 9.07 7.64 -14.33
CA GLU A 148 10.24 8.38 -14.85
C GLU A 148 10.31 9.82 -14.34
N ASP A 149 9.14 10.44 -14.09
CA ASP A 149 9.06 11.78 -13.53
C ASP A 149 9.44 11.85 -12.06
N PHE A 150 9.53 10.74 -11.37
CA PHE A 150 9.86 10.63 -9.94
C PHE A 150 11.31 10.23 -9.67
N LEU A 151 11.97 9.63 -10.66
CA LEU A 151 13.35 9.16 -10.54
C LEU A 151 14.34 10.27 -10.86
N ASP A 152 15.56 10.16 -10.33
CA ASP A 152 16.68 11.03 -10.70
C ASP A 152 17.04 10.78 -12.17
N PRO A 153 17.11 11.82 -13.01
CA PRO A 153 17.43 11.66 -14.43
C PRO A 153 18.86 11.17 -14.70
N SER A 154 19.76 11.30 -13.73
CA SER A 154 21.16 10.82 -13.83
C SER A 154 21.37 9.45 -13.20
N ASP A 155 20.49 9.03 -12.29
CA ASP A 155 20.56 7.72 -11.61
C ASP A 155 19.15 7.19 -11.30
N SER A 156 18.64 6.33 -12.16
CA SER A 156 17.31 5.72 -12.00
C SER A 156 17.17 4.79 -10.78
N SER A 157 18.26 4.52 -10.05
CA SER A 157 18.20 3.80 -8.77
C SER A 157 17.78 4.70 -7.60
N LEU A 158 17.68 6.01 -7.83
CA LEU A 158 17.30 7.01 -6.84
C LEU A 158 16.03 7.76 -7.27
N THR A 159 15.29 8.27 -6.29
CA THR A 159 14.26 9.28 -6.51
C THR A 159 14.89 10.66 -6.69
N LYS A 160 14.15 11.63 -7.20
CA LYS A 160 14.61 13.03 -7.31
C LYS A 160 15.02 13.65 -5.98
N GLU A 161 14.53 13.12 -4.88
CA GLU A 161 14.91 13.54 -3.52
C GLU A 161 16.17 12.83 -3.01
N GLY A 162 16.75 11.91 -3.79
CA GLY A 162 17.96 11.15 -3.43
C GLY A 162 17.72 9.92 -2.56
N HIS A 163 16.48 9.49 -2.42
CA HIS A 163 16.13 8.23 -1.74
C HIS A 163 16.22 7.04 -2.72
N PRO A 164 16.35 5.79 -2.24
CA PRO A 164 16.26 4.61 -3.10
C PRO A 164 14.97 4.61 -3.92
N ALA A 165 15.06 4.19 -5.19
CA ALA A 165 13.90 4.05 -6.07
C ALA A 165 12.85 3.09 -5.48
N PRO A 166 11.54 3.28 -5.78
CA PRO A 166 10.47 2.52 -5.16
C PRO A 166 10.62 1.01 -5.38
N THR A 167 10.69 0.28 -4.28
CA THR A 167 10.66 -1.18 -4.22
C THR A 167 9.46 -1.59 -3.39
N ARG A 168 8.71 -2.59 -3.84
CA ARG A 168 7.52 -3.11 -3.16
C ARG A 168 7.76 -4.50 -2.64
N ALA A 169 7.16 -4.82 -1.52
CA ALA A 169 7.06 -6.18 -1.01
C ALA A 169 5.59 -6.58 -0.90
N ILE A 170 5.29 -7.82 -1.29
CA ILE A 170 4.01 -8.47 -1.04
C ILE A 170 4.23 -9.53 0.03
N ILE A 171 3.48 -9.42 1.11
CA ILE A 171 3.50 -10.37 2.22
C ILE A 171 2.10 -10.93 2.43
N ILE A 172 2.03 -12.23 2.69
CA ILE A 172 0.81 -12.92 3.12
C ILE A 172 1.03 -13.41 4.55
N CYS A 173 0.03 -13.22 5.40
CA CYS A 173 0.03 -13.72 6.78
C CYS A 173 -1.40 -13.98 7.27
N ASN A 174 -1.54 -14.69 8.40
CA ASN A 174 -2.83 -15.06 8.96
C ASN A 174 -3.13 -14.31 10.26
N ASN A 175 -4.45 -14.10 10.51
CA ASN A 175 -4.95 -13.62 11.80
C ASN A 175 -4.99 -14.74 12.83
#